data_d0fd7eb02ec60f8a249a1d1aeba3d615
#
_entry.id   d0fd7eb02ec60f8a249a1d1aeba3d615
#
_cell.length_a   1.000
_cell.length_b   1.000
_cell.length_c   1.000
_cell.angle_alpha   90.00
_cell.angle_beta   90.00
_cell.angle_gamma   90.00
#
_symmetry.space_group_name_H-M   'P 1'
#
loop_
_entity.id
_entity.type
_entity.pdbx_description
1 polymer ?
#
loop_
_entity_poly.entity_id
_entity_poly.type
_entity_poly.pdbx_seq_one_letter_code
_entity_poly.pdbx_strand_id
1 'polypeptide(L)'
;DLYVAEVNQIHRFKDIMNNLKTPKSEIIYDGYPTERHHGWKFIAFGPDGKLYVPVGAPCNVCDKSEENEMFASITRMDPDGSNVEIYAKGVRNTVGFAWHPETNKMWFTDNGRDLLGDNTPSCELNYAPEAGMHFGFPYWHQGDVPDPDFGSLFPQENFTEPAYKLEPHSAPLGLRFYTGTMFPEKYHNNLIIAQHGSWNRTPEAGHIGYQLRFVEIDNDKVVSSEVFADGWLDKEANKGWGKPVDILQMPDGAILVSDDVAGAIYRISYSN
;
A
#
# COMPACT_ATOMS: atom_id res chain seq x y z
N ASP A 1 -6.91 3.39 22.38
CA ASP A 1 -6.83 1.94 22.11
C ASP A 1 -5.73 1.66 21.09
N LEU A 2 -5.20 0.44 21.08
CA LEU A 2 -4.32 -0.07 20.04
C LEU A 2 -5.03 -1.18 19.27
N TYR A 3 -4.93 -1.14 17.95
CA TYR A 3 -5.46 -2.17 17.06
C TYR A 3 -4.31 -2.92 16.40
N VAL A 4 -4.42 -4.25 16.37
CA VAL A 4 -3.40 -5.13 15.79
C VAL A 4 -4.09 -6.11 14.85
N ALA A 5 -3.62 -6.15 13.61
CA ALA A 5 -4.08 -7.13 12.63
C ALA A 5 -3.18 -8.36 12.62
N GLU A 6 -3.78 -9.52 12.73
CA GLU A 6 -3.22 -10.80 12.29
C GLU A 6 -3.71 -11.12 10.86
N VAL A 7 -3.30 -12.26 10.33
CA VAL A 7 -3.72 -12.66 8.97
C VAL A 7 -5.25 -12.71 8.85
N ASN A 8 -5.93 -13.24 9.85
CA ASN A 8 -7.37 -13.49 9.82
C ASN A 8 -8.17 -12.83 10.94
N GLN A 9 -7.52 -12.07 11.82
CA GLN A 9 -8.17 -11.49 13.00
C GLN A 9 -7.74 -10.06 13.24
N ILE A 10 -8.61 -9.28 13.86
CA ILE A 10 -8.29 -7.93 14.37
C ILE A 10 -8.48 -7.95 15.88
N HIS A 11 -7.43 -7.55 16.59
CA HIS A 11 -7.40 -7.40 18.02
C HIS A 11 -7.47 -5.93 18.42
N ARG A 12 -8.20 -5.63 19.49
CA ARG A 12 -8.20 -4.33 20.16
C ARG A 12 -7.65 -4.46 21.57
N PHE A 13 -6.70 -3.61 21.92
CA PHE A 13 -6.19 -3.42 23.28
C PHE A 13 -6.74 -2.12 23.83
N LYS A 14 -7.73 -2.21 24.69
CA LYS A 14 -8.36 -1.04 25.30
C LYS A 14 -7.41 -0.34 26.26
N ASP A 15 -7.38 0.99 26.18
CA ASP A 15 -6.61 1.85 27.09
C ASP A 15 -5.15 1.39 27.28
N ILE A 16 -4.51 1.02 26.16
CA ILE A 16 -3.17 0.41 26.17
C ILE A 16 -2.13 1.25 26.91
N MET A 17 -2.20 2.60 26.80
CA MET A 17 -1.22 3.46 27.44
C MET A 17 -1.18 3.33 28.97
N ASN A 18 -2.30 3.01 29.59
CA ASN A 18 -2.39 2.75 31.02
C ASN A 18 -2.17 1.26 31.40
N ASN A 19 -2.12 0.38 30.37
CA ASN A 19 -2.06 -1.07 30.57
C ASN A 19 -0.82 -1.74 29.94
N LEU A 20 0.25 -1.00 29.64
CA LEU A 20 1.45 -1.49 28.94
C LEU A 20 2.11 -2.70 29.63
N LYS A 21 2.04 -2.81 30.97
CA LYS A 21 2.68 -3.92 31.72
C LYS A 21 1.93 -5.25 31.62
N THR A 22 0.62 -5.19 31.42
CA THR A 22 -0.26 -6.37 31.36
C THR A 22 -1.34 -6.16 30.30
N PRO A 23 -0.95 -6.02 29.03
CA PRO A 23 -1.89 -5.73 27.97
C PRO A 23 -2.86 -6.90 27.79
N LYS A 24 -4.15 -6.58 27.66
CA LYS A 24 -5.19 -7.57 27.34
C LYS A 24 -5.85 -7.15 26.05
N SER A 25 -5.92 -8.09 25.11
CA SER A 25 -6.66 -7.90 23.85
C SER A 25 -8.02 -8.56 23.90
N GLU A 26 -8.91 -8.03 23.11
CA GLU A 26 -10.13 -8.71 22.69
C GLU A 26 -10.10 -8.85 21.16
N ILE A 27 -10.59 -9.97 20.63
CA ILE A 27 -10.81 -10.13 19.20
C ILE A 27 -12.08 -9.37 18.87
N ILE A 28 -11.98 -8.36 17.98
CA ILE A 28 -13.14 -7.61 17.54
C ILE A 28 -13.68 -8.13 16.20
N TYR A 29 -12.85 -8.83 15.43
CA TYR A 29 -13.24 -9.48 14.18
C TYR A 29 -12.32 -10.66 13.87
N ASP A 30 -12.88 -11.80 13.43
CA ASP A 30 -12.17 -13.06 13.10
C ASP A 30 -12.63 -13.70 11.78
N GLY A 31 -13.34 -12.93 10.95
CA GLY A 31 -13.94 -13.41 9.70
C GLY A 31 -13.06 -13.24 8.45
N TYR A 32 -11.79 -12.81 8.56
CA TYR A 32 -10.89 -12.70 7.40
C TYR A 32 -10.36 -14.08 6.97
N PRO A 33 -9.99 -14.23 5.67
CA PRO A 33 -9.33 -15.43 5.16
C PRO A 33 -8.06 -15.77 5.94
N THR A 34 -7.72 -17.07 6.00
CA THR A 34 -6.55 -17.59 6.71
C THR A 34 -5.31 -17.77 5.83
N GLU A 35 -5.45 -17.51 4.54
CA GLU A 35 -4.39 -17.64 3.54
C GLU A 35 -3.27 -16.65 3.81
N ARG A 36 -2.04 -17.16 3.85
CA ARG A 36 -0.86 -16.34 4.18
C ARG A 36 -0.29 -15.56 3.00
N HIS A 37 -0.54 -16.03 1.78
CA HIS A 37 -0.09 -15.31 0.59
C HIS A 37 -0.81 -13.96 0.51
N HIS A 38 -0.06 -12.86 0.48
CA HIS A 38 -0.56 -11.49 0.63
C HIS A 38 -1.43 -11.26 1.90
N GLY A 39 -1.18 -12.06 2.94
CA GLY A 39 -1.97 -12.02 4.18
C GLY A 39 -1.56 -10.91 5.15
N TRP A 40 -0.42 -10.26 4.96
CA TRP A 40 0.05 -9.15 5.80
C TRP A 40 -0.85 -7.92 5.62
N LYS A 41 -1.16 -7.26 6.74
CA LYS A 41 -2.15 -6.19 6.76
C LYS A 41 -1.57 -4.91 7.35
N PHE A 42 -1.57 -3.85 6.59
CA PHE A 42 -1.54 -2.49 7.12
C PHE A 42 -2.96 -2.08 7.46
N ILE A 43 -3.20 -1.54 8.65
CA ILE A 43 -4.53 -1.07 9.06
C ILE A 43 -4.46 0.38 9.53
N ALA A 44 -5.49 1.16 9.21
CA ALA A 44 -5.61 2.53 9.69
C ALA A 44 -7.07 2.98 9.76
N PHE A 45 -7.34 3.94 10.64
CA PHE A 45 -8.63 4.60 10.69
C PHE A 45 -8.74 5.67 9.62
N GLY A 46 -9.82 5.63 8.87
CA GLY A 46 -10.17 6.66 7.91
C GLY A 46 -10.80 7.89 8.55
N PRO A 47 -10.96 8.98 7.77
CA PRO A 47 -11.60 10.21 8.24
C PRO A 47 -13.09 10.02 8.60
N ASP A 48 -13.70 8.93 8.13
CA ASP A 48 -15.06 8.49 8.51
C ASP A 48 -15.12 7.73 9.84
N GLY A 49 -13.98 7.56 10.51
CA GLY A 49 -13.85 6.84 11.78
C GLY A 49 -13.90 5.31 11.67
N LYS A 50 -13.98 4.75 10.45
CA LYS A 50 -13.93 3.30 10.23
C LYS A 50 -12.48 2.79 10.15
N LEU A 51 -12.26 1.55 10.59
CA LEU A 51 -10.99 0.85 10.43
C LEU A 51 -10.92 0.20 9.04
N TYR A 52 -9.92 0.55 8.25
CA TYR A 52 -9.68 -0.01 6.93
C TYR A 52 -8.65 -1.13 7.00
N VAL A 53 -8.93 -2.23 6.28
CA VAL A 53 -8.15 -3.46 6.32
C VAL A 53 -8.06 -4.07 4.92
N PRO A 54 -6.86 -4.18 4.33
CA PRO A 54 -6.68 -4.82 3.03
C PRO A 54 -6.72 -6.34 3.19
N VAL A 55 -7.25 -7.01 2.18
CA VAL A 55 -7.28 -8.47 2.06
C VAL A 55 -6.73 -8.84 0.68
N GLY A 56 -5.45 -9.20 0.63
CA GLY A 56 -4.78 -9.51 -0.63
C GLY A 56 -5.29 -10.79 -1.29
N ALA A 57 -5.00 -10.93 -2.58
CA ALA A 57 -5.29 -12.14 -3.32
C ALA A 57 -4.46 -13.32 -2.76
N PRO A 58 -5.02 -14.54 -2.64
CA PRO A 58 -4.32 -15.69 -2.05
C PRO A 58 -3.34 -16.37 -3.02
N CYS A 59 -2.98 -15.71 -4.10
CA CYS A 59 -2.20 -16.25 -5.22
C CYS A 59 -1.48 -15.13 -5.98
N ASN A 60 -0.60 -15.52 -6.92
CA ASN A 60 -0.04 -14.55 -7.86
C ASN A 60 -1.14 -13.92 -8.75
N VAL A 61 -1.94 -14.79 -9.39
CA VAL A 61 -3.14 -14.42 -10.16
C VAL A 61 -4.19 -15.50 -10.00
N CYS A 62 -5.37 -15.14 -9.58
CA CYS A 62 -6.54 -16.01 -9.52
C CYS A 62 -7.80 -15.18 -9.26
N ASP A 63 -8.92 -15.66 -9.70
CA ASP A 63 -10.22 -15.21 -9.21
C ASP A 63 -10.71 -16.19 -8.13
N LYS A 64 -10.80 -15.71 -6.91
CA LYS A 64 -11.28 -16.46 -5.75
C LYS A 64 -12.51 -15.79 -5.11
N SER A 65 -13.14 -14.89 -5.84
CA SER A 65 -14.30 -14.12 -5.35
C SER A 65 -15.51 -15.00 -5.02
N GLU A 66 -15.68 -16.14 -5.71
CA GLU A 66 -16.73 -17.11 -5.40
C GLU A 66 -16.47 -17.88 -4.10
N GLU A 67 -15.19 -18.09 -3.72
CA GLU A 67 -14.83 -18.77 -2.48
C GLU A 67 -14.93 -17.82 -1.28
N ASN A 68 -14.44 -16.59 -1.46
CA ASN A 68 -14.55 -15.52 -0.47
C ASN A 68 -14.45 -14.16 -1.17
N GLU A 69 -15.52 -13.38 -1.15
CA GLU A 69 -15.58 -12.06 -1.81
C GLU A 69 -14.62 -11.02 -1.23
N MET A 70 -14.05 -11.26 -0.04
CA MET A 70 -13.09 -10.35 0.58
C MET A 70 -11.70 -10.42 -0.06
N PHE A 71 -11.35 -11.49 -0.79
CA PHE A 71 -10.08 -11.56 -1.48
C PHE A 71 -9.92 -10.43 -2.51
N ALA A 72 -8.70 -9.97 -2.66
CA ALA A 72 -8.34 -8.89 -3.60
C ALA A 72 -9.17 -7.61 -3.35
N SER A 73 -9.28 -7.18 -2.09
CA SER A 73 -10.07 -6.01 -1.71
C SER A 73 -9.42 -5.17 -0.60
N ILE A 74 -9.95 -3.98 -0.42
CA ILE A 74 -9.81 -3.19 0.81
C ILE A 74 -11.18 -3.20 1.47
N THR A 75 -11.25 -3.69 2.71
CA THR A 75 -12.46 -3.68 3.54
C THR A 75 -12.41 -2.54 4.55
N ARG A 76 -13.56 -2.18 5.12
CA ARG A 76 -13.64 -1.31 6.29
C ARG A 76 -14.70 -1.79 7.26
N MET A 77 -14.55 -1.42 8.53
CA MET A 77 -15.47 -1.80 9.61
C MET A 77 -15.58 -0.71 10.67
N ASP A 78 -16.57 -0.79 11.53
CA ASP A 78 -16.64 0.07 12.70
C ASP A 78 -15.55 -0.29 13.74
N PRO A 79 -15.17 0.62 14.66
CA PRO A 79 -14.10 0.38 15.62
C PRO A 79 -14.31 -0.80 16.57
N ASP A 80 -15.55 -1.32 16.67
CA ASP A 80 -15.91 -2.48 17.46
C ASP A 80 -15.89 -3.81 16.66
N GLY A 81 -15.53 -3.76 15.35
CA GLY A 81 -15.50 -4.91 14.46
C GLY A 81 -16.81 -5.19 13.74
N SER A 82 -17.86 -4.42 14.00
CA SER A 82 -19.15 -4.55 13.32
C SER A 82 -19.19 -3.87 11.95
N ASN A 83 -20.24 -4.13 11.17
CA ASN A 83 -20.52 -3.48 9.88
C ASN A 83 -19.36 -3.58 8.88
N VAL A 84 -18.78 -4.77 8.76
CA VAL A 84 -17.72 -5.05 7.78
C VAL A 84 -18.27 -4.94 6.37
N GLU A 85 -17.64 -4.15 5.53
CA GLU A 85 -18.01 -3.97 4.13
C GLU A 85 -16.78 -3.85 3.23
N ILE A 86 -16.91 -4.20 1.96
CA ILE A 86 -15.85 -4.01 0.97
C ILE A 86 -15.90 -2.56 0.49
N TYR A 87 -14.77 -1.86 0.64
CA TYR A 87 -14.60 -0.48 0.16
C TYR A 87 -14.11 -0.43 -1.29
N ALA A 88 -13.10 -1.25 -1.64
CA ALA A 88 -12.53 -1.32 -2.99
C ALA A 88 -12.30 -2.78 -3.39
N LYS A 89 -12.52 -3.11 -4.67
CA LYS A 89 -12.33 -4.45 -5.26
C LYS A 89 -11.23 -4.45 -6.31
N GLY A 90 -10.75 -5.63 -6.66
CA GLY A 90 -9.74 -5.79 -7.70
C GLY A 90 -8.38 -5.23 -7.31
N VAL A 91 -8.02 -5.34 -6.05
CA VAL A 91 -6.78 -4.87 -5.43
C VAL A 91 -5.94 -6.08 -5.05
N ARG A 92 -4.85 -6.33 -5.78
CA ARG A 92 -4.07 -7.57 -5.64
C ARG A 92 -3.36 -7.71 -4.31
N ASN A 93 -2.55 -6.72 -3.95
CA ASN A 93 -1.72 -6.75 -2.74
C ASN A 93 -1.36 -5.34 -2.28
N THR A 94 -2.29 -4.69 -1.61
CA THR A 94 -2.09 -3.38 -0.98
C THR A 94 -1.48 -3.55 0.41
N VAL A 95 -0.37 -2.85 0.66
CA VAL A 95 0.32 -2.80 1.96
C VAL A 95 0.41 -1.39 2.51
N GLY A 96 -0.17 -0.42 1.83
CA GLY A 96 -0.20 0.97 2.28
C GLY A 96 -1.32 1.78 1.64
N PHE A 97 -1.96 2.60 2.46
CA PHE A 97 -2.95 3.58 2.03
C PHE A 97 -2.95 4.78 2.96
N ALA A 98 -3.37 5.91 2.44
CA ALA A 98 -3.51 7.17 3.19
C ALA A 98 -4.64 8.01 2.61
N TRP A 99 -5.11 8.98 3.38
CA TRP A 99 -6.11 9.94 2.92
C TRP A 99 -5.46 11.30 2.67
N HIS A 100 -5.83 11.92 1.58
CA HIS A 100 -5.39 13.29 1.29
C HIS A 100 -5.87 14.23 2.40
N PRO A 101 -5.00 15.07 2.99
CA PRO A 101 -5.33 15.82 4.20
C PRO A 101 -6.45 16.85 4.04
N GLU A 102 -6.69 17.35 2.83
CA GLU A 102 -7.74 18.34 2.56
C GLU A 102 -9.01 17.70 2.00
N THR A 103 -8.88 16.75 1.06
CA THR A 103 -10.05 16.16 0.38
C THR A 103 -10.62 14.95 1.11
N ASN A 104 -9.87 14.36 2.06
CA ASN A 104 -10.20 13.11 2.75
C ASN A 104 -10.44 11.92 1.79
N LYS A 105 -9.88 11.97 0.58
CA LYS A 105 -9.97 10.89 -0.39
C LYS A 105 -8.81 9.92 -0.22
N MET A 106 -9.09 8.63 -0.38
CA MET A 106 -8.10 7.56 -0.22
C MET A 106 -7.19 7.46 -1.42
N TRP A 107 -5.90 7.28 -1.14
CA TRP A 107 -4.86 6.85 -2.07
C TRP A 107 -4.21 5.59 -1.53
N PHE A 108 -3.89 4.63 -2.39
CA PHE A 108 -3.25 3.39 -1.97
C PHE A 108 -2.29 2.86 -3.03
N THR A 109 -1.27 2.13 -2.59
CA THR A 109 -0.35 1.42 -3.47
C THR A 109 -0.84 0.00 -3.72
N ASP A 110 -0.65 -0.54 -4.92
CA ASP A 110 -0.88 -1.95 -5.21
C ASP A 110 0.29 -2.58 -5.95
N ASN A 111 0.67 -3.78 -5.52
CA ASN A 111 1.75 -4.55 -6.11
C ASN A 111 1.22 -5.35 -7.29
N GLY A 112 1.72 -5.07 -8.51
CA GLY A 112 1.40 -5.79 -9.73
C GLY A 112 1.76 -7.28 -9.67
N ARG A 113 1.12 -8.10 -10.53
CA ARG A 113 1.40 -9.54 -10.60
C ARG A 113 2.84 -9.81 -11.04
N ASP A 114 3.35 -10.99 -10.66
CA ASP A 114 4.63 -11.49 -11.12
C ASP A 114 4.51 -12.27 -12.45
N LEU A 115 5.65 -12.49 -13.11
CA LEU A 115 5.81 -13.42 -14.23
C LEU A 115 5.15 -13.00 -15.56
N LEU A 116 5.00 -11.69 -15.82
CA LEU A 116 4.70 -11.15 -17.14
C LEU A 116 5.92 -10.49 -17.81
N GLY A 117 7.11 -10.62 -17.21
CA GLY A 117 8.36 -10.04 -17.66
C GLY A 117 8.89 -8.95 -16.74
N ASP A 118 10.08 -8.44 -17.06
CA ASP A 118 10.79 -7.48 -16.21
C ASP A 118 10.14 -6.09 -16.16
N ASN A 119 9.42 -5.72 -17.20
CA ASN A 119 8.88 -4.38 -17.37
C ASN A 119 7.35 -4.34 -17.39
N THR A 120 6.69 -5.44 -17.06
CA THR A 120 5.23 -5.55 -17.08
C THR A 120 4.74 -6.53 -16.01
N PRO A 121 3.64 -6.20 -15.29
CA PRO A 121 2.99 -4.89 -15.27
C PRO A 121 3.70 -3.92 -14.32
N SER A 122 3.39 -2.64 -14.46
CA SER A 122 3.69 -1.63 -13.46
C SER A 122 3.02 -1.97 -12.12
N CYS A 123 3.64 -1.58 -11.02
CA CYS A 123 2.92 -1.39 -9.77
C CYS A 123 2.07 -0.11 -9.85
N GLU A 124 1.14 0.06 -8.92
CA GLU A 124 0.10 1.07 -9.05
C GLU A 124 0.07 2.02 -7.84
N LEU A 125 -0.17 3.29 -8.11
CA LEU A 125 -0.72 4.23 -7.16
C LEU A 125 -2.18 4.48 -7.58
N ASN A 126 -3.11 4.11 -6.73
CA ASN A 126 -4.54 4.16 -6.98
C ASN A 126 -5.21 5.28 -6.19
N TYR A 127 -6.25 5.87 -6.77
CA TYR A 127 -7.11 6.88 -6.16
C TYR A 127 -8.53 6.34 -6.02
N ALA A 128 -9.01 6.25 -4.78
CA ALA A 128 -10.33 5.71 -4.45
C ALA A 128 -11.19 6.76 -3.72
N PRO A 129 -11.78 7.73 -4.43
CA PRO A 129 -12.59 8.78 -3.84
C PRO A 129 -13.89 8.28 -3.19
N GLU A 130 -14.38 7.11 -3.58
CA GLU A 130 -15.65 6.54 -3.12
C GLU A 130 -15.60 5.02 -2.99
N ALA A 131 -16.52 4.46 -2.23
CA ALA A 131 -16.66 3.02 -2.08
C ALA A 131 -17.25 2.37 -3.34
N GLY A 132 -16.95 1.08 -3.55
CA GLY A 132 -17.50 0.28 -4.63
C GLY A 132 -16.69 0.27 -5.92
N MET A 133 -15.58 1.00 -5.99
CA MET A 133 -14.67 1.01 -7.15
C MET A 133 -13.95 -0.34 -7.31
N HIS A 134 -13.67 -0.72 -8.57
CA HIS A 134 -12.95 -1.95 -8.93
C HIS A 134 -11.70 -1.63 -9.75
N PHE A 135 -10.52 -2.03 -9.26
CA PHE A 135 -9.21 -1.65 -9.79
C PHE A 135 -8.58 -2.69 -10.74
N GLY A 136 -9.35 -3.65 -11.23
CA GLY A 136 -9.01 -4.49 -12.39
C GLY A 136 -8.52 -5.89 -12.07
N PHE A 137 -7.80 -6.15 -10.97
CA PHE A 137 -7.30 -7.49 -10.66
C PHE A 137 -8.45 -8.51 -10.46
N PRO A 138 -8.39 -9.75 -11.00
CA PRO A 138 -7.29 -10.35 -11.75
C PRO A 138 -7.33 -10.13 -13.28
N TYR A 139 -8.29 -9.36 -13.79
CA TYR A 139 -8.61 -9.27 -15.22
C TYR A 139 -7.69 -8.33 -15.99
N TRP A 140 -7.41 -7.16 -15.41
CA TRP A 140 -6.60 -6.12 -16.00
C TRP A 140 -5.56 -5.61 -14.99
N HIS A 141 -4.34 -5.39 -15.47
CA HIS A 141 -3.20 -4.90 -14.70
C HIS A 141 -2.81 -3.52 -15.19
N GLN A 142 -2.32 -2.66 -14.30
CA GLN A 142 -1.90 -1.28 -14.60
C GLN A 142 -2.91 -0.48 -15.45
N GLY A 143 -4.17 -0.89 -15.48
CA GLY A 143 -5.26 -0.27 -16.22
C GLY A 143 -5.39 -0.69 -17.69
N ASP A 144 -4.29 -1.06 -18.37
CA ASP A 144 -4.28 -1.29 -19.83
C ASP A 144 -3.63 -2.61 -20.29
N VAL A 145 -3.23 -3.47 -19.37
CA VAL A 145 -2.64 -4.78 -19.67
C VAL A 145 -3.63 -5.89 -19.30
N PRO A 146 -4.23 -6.57 -20.29
CA PRO A 146 -5.11 -7.71 -20.01
C PRO A 146 -4.30 -8.87 -19.44
N ASP A 147 -4.86 -9.55 -18.44
CA ASP A 147 -4.29 -10.80 -17.97
C ASP A 147 -4.40 -11.89 -19.06
N PRO A 148 -3.37 -12.70 -19.29
CA PRO A 148 -3.42 -13.75 -20.33
C PRO A 148 -4.55 -14.76 -20.16
N ASP A 149 -4.95 -15.07 -18.91
CA ASP A 149 -5.96 -16.09 -18.61
C ASP A 149 -7.33 -15.46 -18.31
N PHE A 150 -7.37 -14.27 -17.71
CA PHE A 150 -8.59 -13.65 -17.21
C PHE A 150 -9.04 -12.41 -18.01
N GLY A 151 -8.14 -11.76 -18.77
CA GLY A 151 -8.42 -10.47 -19.41
C GLY A 151 -9.54 -10.49 -20.44
N SER A 152 -9.84 -11.64 -21.02
CA SER A 152 -10.96 -11.80 -21.97
C SER A 152 -12.34 -11.89 -21.33
N LEU A 153 -12.43 -12.03 -20.01
CA LEU A 153 -13.69 -12.23 -19.30
C LEU A 153 -14.49 -10.94 -19.13
N PHE A 154 -13.80 -9.82 -18.99
CA PHE A 154 -14.45 -8.51 -18.82
C PHE A 154 -13.69 -7.43 -19.60
N PRO A 155 -14.41 -6.47 -20.21
CA PRO A 155 -13.80 -5.36 -20.91
C PRO A 155 -13.14 -4.38 -19.94
N GLN A 156 -12.09 -3.69 -20.40
CA GLN A 156 -11.28 -2.76 -19.62
C GLN A 156 -12.12 -1.63 -18.98
N GLU A 157 -13.09 -1.12 -19.67
CA GLU A 157 -13.96 -0.03 -19.23
C GLU A 157 -14.79 -0.33 -17.99
N ASN A 158 -14.84 -1.58 -17.55
CA ASN A 158 -15.49 -1.98 -16.30
C ASN A 158 -14.64 -1.63 -15.07
N PHE A 159 -13.39 -1.23 -15.27
CA PHE A 159 -12.43 -1.08 -14.17
C PHE A 159 -11.85 0.33 -14.11
N THR A 160 -11.49 0.72 -12.89
CA THR A 160 -10.81 2.00 -12.63
C THR A 160 -9.32 1.86 -12.97
N GLU A 161 -8.82 2.76 -13.80
CA GLU A 161 -7.39 2.84 -14.09
C GLU A 161 -6.63 3.41 -12.87
N PRO A 162 -5.35 3.00 -12.67
CA PRO A 162 -4.52 3.60 -11.64
C PRO A 162 -4.30 5.09 -11.89
N ALA A 163 -4.24 5.87 -10.83
CA ALA A 163 -3.93 7.30 -10.91
C ALA A 163 -2.49 7.54 -11.42
N TYR A 164 -1.58 6.58 -11.16
CA TYR A 164 -0.21 6.62 -11.64
C TYR A 164 0.40 5.22 -11.73
N LYS A 165 1.11 4.94 -12.82
CA LYS A 165 1.87 3.71 -13.01
C LYS A 165 3.25 3.89 -12.39
N LEU A 166 3.50 3.18 -11.29
CA LEU A 166 4.81 3.09 -10.66
C LEU A 166 5.71 2.11 -11.43
N GLU A 167 7.00 2.11 -11.13
CA GLU A 167 7.93 1.19 -11.80
C GLU A 167 7.50 -0.27 -11.59
N PRO A 168 7.61 -1.11 -12.65
CA PRO A 168 7.30 -2.54 -12.56
C PRO A 168 8.11 -3.21 -11.46
N HIS A 169 7.46 -4.02 -10.62
CA HIS A 169 8.11 -4.79 -9.56
C HIS A 169 8.82 -3.95 -8.47
N SER A 170 8.59 -2.63 -8.41
CA SER A 170 9.22 -1.77 -7.40
C SER A 170 8.75 -2.04 -5.97
N ALA A 171 7.71 -2.86 -5.81
CA ALA A 171 7.08 -3.22 -4.54
C ALA A 171 6.75 -1.99 -3.67
N PRO A 172 5.84 -1.10 -4.12
CA PRO A 172 5.41 0.03 -3.31
C PRO A 172 4.59 -0.47 -2.12
N LEU A 173 4.98 -0.04 -0.93
CA LEU A 173 4.36 -0.43 0.33
C LEU A 173 3.72 0.78 1.00
N GLY A 174 4.26 1.24 2.14
CA GLY A 174 3.73 2.37 2.87
C GLY A 174 3.79 3.69 2.10
N LEU A 175 2.82 4.54 2.34
CA LEU A 175 2.78 5.89 1.79
C LEU A 175 2.25 6.89 2.81
N ARG A 176 2.68 8.15 2.67
CA ARG A 176 2.29 9.22 3.57
C ARG A 176 2.14 10.53 2.83
N PHE A 177 1.02 11.24 3.04
CA PHE A 177 0.93 12.66 2.73
C PHE A 177 1.76 13.44 3.74
N TYR A 178 2.69 14.24 3.24
CA TYR A 178 3.50 15.09 4.09
C TYR A 178 2.75 16.37 4.45
N THR A 179 2.53 16.61 5.74
CA THR A 179 1.81 17.78 6.27
C THR A 179 2.68 18.66 7.17
N GLY A 180 3.98 18.30 7.28
CA GLY A 180 4.95 19.04 8.08
C GLY A 180 5.45 20.30 7.38
N THR A 181 6.21 21.10 8.12
CA THR A 181 6.81 22.36 7.64
C THR A 181 8.34 22.33 7.58
N MET A 182 8.97 21.19 7.88
CA MET A 182 10.42 21.05 7.85
C MET A 182 10.98 20.99 6.43
N PHE A 183 10.32 20.25 5.54
CA PHE A 183 10.72 20.16 4.13
C PHE A 183 10.17 21.33 3.32
N PRO A 184 10.78 21.65 2.15
CA PRO A 184 10.26 22.69 1.24
C PRO A 184 8.79 22.53 0.89
N GLU A 185 8.14 23.66 0.60
CA GLU A 185 6.70 23.77 0.33
C GLU A 185 6.19 22.76 -0.71
N LYS A 186 6.99 22.43 -1.71
CA LYS A 186 6.60 21.45 -2.76
C LYS A 186 6.22 20.07 -2.21
N TYR A 187 6.65 19.72 -1.00
CA TYR A 187 6.31 18.44 -0.38
C TYR A 187 4.99 18.48 0.39
N HIS A 188 4.52 19.70 0.76
CA HIS A 188 3.33 19.83 1.59
C HIS A 188 2.07 19.33 0.87
N ASN A 189 1.28 18.49 1.55
CA ASN A 189 0.09 17.81 1.03
C ASN A 189 0.32 16.89 -0.18
N ASN A 190 1.57 16.49 -0.41
CA ASN A 190 1.96 15.55 -1.46
C ASN A 190 2.44 14.23 -0.87
N LEU A 191 2.48 13.17 -1.71
CA LEU A 191 2.78 11.81 -1.27
C LEU A 191 4.29 11.50 -1.28
N ILE A 192 4.72 10.77 -0.24
CA ILE A 192 5.98 10.04 -0.24
C ILE A 192 5.63 8.55 -0.12
N ILE A 193 6.19 7.71 -1.01
CA ILE A 193 5.92 6.27 -1.11
C ILE A 193 7.21 5.52 -0.84
N ALA A 194 7.17 4.50 0.04
CA ALA A 194 8.26 3.57 0.23
C ALA A 194 8.18 2.46 -0.84
N GLN A 195 9.25 2.33 -1.64
CA GLN A 195 9.40 1.25 -2.62
C GLN A 195 10.42 0.24 -2.09
N HIS A 196 9.92 -0.91 -1.64
CA HIS A 196 10.69 -1.98 -1.01
C HIS A 196 11.73 -2.60 -1.95
N GLY A 197 11.45 -2.59 -3.24
CA GLY A 197 12.36 -3.06 -4.27
C GLY A 197 12.05 -4.45 -4.81
N SER A 198 12.45 -4.65 -6.06
CA SER A 198 12.17 -5.86 -6.83
C SER A 198 12.94 -7.07 -6.29
N TRP A 199 12.36 -8.26 -6.49
CA TRP A 199 13.01 -9.54 -6.24
C TRP A 199 13.00 -10.47 -7.47
N ASN A 200 12.09 -10.22 -8.41
CA ASN A 200 11.72 -11.10 -9.52
C ASN A 200 12.15 -10.58 -10.91
N ARG A 201 13.06 -9.60 -10.96
CA ARG A 201 13.63 -9.12 -12.23
C ARG A 201 14.86 -9.94 -12.61
N THR A 202 15.11 -10.09 -13.91
CA THR A 202 16.32 -10.77 -14.41
C THR A 202 17.58 -9.97 -14.03
N PRO A 203 18.75 -10.62 -13.93
CA PRO A 203 20.01 -9.92 -13.70
C PRO A 203 20.32 -8.84 -14.75
N GLU A 204 19.94 -9.09 -16.01
CA GLU A 204 20.14 -8.18 -17.14
C GLU A 204 19.29 -6.90 -17.01
N ALA A 205 18.06 -7.04 -16.52
CA ALA A 205 17.18 -5.89 -16.27
C ALA A 205 17.58 -5.11 -15.00
N GLY A 206 18.24 -5.79 -14.09
CA GLY A 206 18.64 -5.23 -12.79
C GLY A 206 17.49 -4.99 -11.83
N HIS A 207 17.83 -4.84 -10.56
CA HIS A 207 16.85 -4.48 -9.53
C HIS A 207 16.40 -3.03 -9.65
N ILE A 208 15.18 -2.74 -9.16
CA ILE A 208 14.54 -1.41 -9.18
C ILE A 208 13.74 -1.21 -7.89
N GLY A 209 13.39 0.04 -7.57
CA GLY A 209 12.83 0.42 -6.28
C GLY A 209 13.95 0.64 -5.28
N TYR A 210 13.82 0.15 -4.03
CA TYR A 210 14.79 0.38 -2.96
C TYR A 210 14.99 1.87 -2.69
N GLN A 211 13.90 2.63 -2.67
CA GLN A 211 13.92 4.09 -2.58
C GLN A 211 12.64 4.63 -1.96
N LEU A 212 12.66 5.90 -1.66
CA LEU A 212 11.47 6.68 -1.43
C LEU A 212 11.13 7.47 -2.70
N ARG A 213 9.87 7.45 -3.07
CA ARG A 213 9.34 8.14 -4.23
C ARG A 213 8.46 9.31 -3.79
N PHE A 214 8.72 10.48 -4.32
CA PHE A 214 7.84 11.63 -4.19
C PHE A 214 6.84 11.65 -5.35
N VAL A 215 5.58 11.97 -5.03
CA VAL A 215 4.50 12.11 -6.02
C VAL A 215 3.75 13.38 -5.70
N GLU A 216 3.79 14.31 -6.65
CA GLU A 216 3.07 15.57 -6.59
C GLU A 216 1.64 15.41 -7.11
N ILE A 217 0.68 15.90 -6.32
CA ILE A 217 -0.75 15.77 -6.61
C ILE A 217 -1.36 17.17 -6.68
N ASP A 218 -2.06 17.44 -7.77
CA ASP A 218 -2.86 18.65 -7.94
C ASP A 218 -4.26 18.28 -8.45
N ASN A 219 -5.30 18.77 -7.77
CA ASN A 219 -6.70 18.50 -8.10
C ASN A 219 -6.99 16.99 -8.27
N ASP A 220 -6.53 16.19 -7.31
CA ASP A 220 -6.68 14.71 -7.29
C ASP A 220 -6.01 14.00 -8.49
N LYS A 221 -5.02 14.62 -9.14
CA LYS A 221 -4.25 14.05 -10.24
C LYS A 221 -2.76 14.10 -9.94
N VAL A 222 -2.05 13.06 -10.33
CA VAL A 222 -0.59 13.06 -10.28
C VAL A 222 -0.06 13.96 -11.40
N VAL A 223 0.70 15.00 -11.04
CA VAL A 223 1.32 15.95 -11.99
C VAL A 223 2.80 15.72 -12.18
N SER A 224 3.48 15.17 -11.17
CA SER A 224 4.90 14.81 -11.29
C SER A 224 5.24 13.66 -10.32
N SER A 225 6.34 12.96 -10.61
CA SER A 225 6.89 11.94 -9.71
C SER A 225 8.41 11.86 -9.86
N GLU A 226 9.12 11.90 -8.73
CA GLU A 226 10.59 11.85 -8.68
C GLU A 226 11.10 11.02 -7.52
N VAL A 227 12.37 10.65 -7.53
CA VAL A 227 13.02 10.02 -6.37
C VAL A 227 13.15 11.05 -5.26
N PHE A 228 12.62 10.72 -4.07
CA PHE A 228 12.77 11.54 -2.87
C PHE A 228 14.09 11.25 -2.14
N ALA A 229 14.38 9.95 -1.97
CA ALA A 229 15.63 9.46 -1.39
C ALA A 229 15.93 8.06 -1.91
N ASP A 230 17.20 7.77 -2.19
CA ASP A 230 17.67 6.45 -2.60
C ASP A 230 18.96 6.07 -1.83
N GLY A 231 19.60 4.97 -2.24
CA GLY A 231 20.86 4.51 -1.66
C GLY A 231 20.78 3.12 -1.04
N TRP A 232 19.60 2.53 -0.90
CA TRP A 232 19.43 1.16 -0.37
C TRP A 232 19.77 0.05 -1.39
N LEU A 233 19.99 0.42 -2.66
CA LEU A 233 20.46 -0.47 -3.73
C LEU A 233 21.89 -0.10 -4.13
N ASP A 234 22.82 -1.06 -3.98
CA ASP A 234 24.09 -1.02 -4.67
C ASP A 234 23.85 -1.35 -6.15
N LYS A 235 23.87 -0.32 -7.00
CA LYS A 235 23.55 -0.45 -8.44
C LYS A 235 24.65 -1.20 -9.20
N GLU A 236 25.92 -1.13 -8.75
CA GLU A 236 27.04 -1.84 -9.40
C GLU A 236 26.99 -3.34 -9.10
N ALA A 237 26.75 -3.68 -7.83
CA ALA A 237 26.60 -5.08 -7.41
C ALA A 237 25.19 -5.63 -7.71
N ASN A 238 24.24 -4.82 -8.13
CA ASN A 238 22.82 -5.15 -8.31
C ASN A 238 22.24 -5.82 -7.06
N LYS A 239 22.53 -5.25 -5.87
CA LYS A 239 22.19 -5.85 -4.58
C LYS A 239 21.61 -4.81 -3.61
N GLY A 240 20.37 -5.06 -3.17
CA GLY A 240 19.78 -4.30 -2.07
C GLY A 240 20.43 -4.67 -0.73
N TRP A 241 20.81 -3.67 0.08
CA TRP A 241 21.31 -3.86 1.43
C TRP A 241 20.30 -3.43 2.51
N GLY A 242 19.27 -2.70 2.11
CA GLY A 242 18.12 -2.31 2.91
C GLY A 242 16.88 -2.21 2.03
N LYS A 243 15.71 -2.16 2.66
CA LYS A 243 14.41 -2.11 1.97
C LYS A 243 13.42 -1.22 2.73
N PRO A 244 13.10 -0.03 2.21
CA PRO A 244 12.11 0.84 2.83
C PRO A 244 10.72 0.20 2.86
N VAL A 245 10.05 0.27 4.01
CA VAL A 245 8.73 -0.35 4.22
C VAL A 245 7.63 0.67 4.43
N ASP A 246 7.78 1.55 5.44
CA ASP A 246 6.74 2.51 5.80
C ASP A 246 7.33 3.84 6.26
N ILE A 247 6.49 4.87 6.29
CA ILE A 247 6.88 6.25 6.54
C ILE A 247 6.01 6.82 7.66
N LEU A 248 6.68 7.39 8.68
CA LEU A 248 6.03 8.12 9.76
C LEU A 248 6.53 9.56 9.81
N GLN A 249 5.63 10.52 9.73
CA GLN A 249 5.96 11.92 9.97
C GLN A 249 6.06 12.21 11.47
N MET A 250 7.16 12.80 11.89
CA MET A 250 7.41 13.22 13.26
C MET A 250 6.76 14.59 13.54
N PRO A 251 6.50 14.92 14.82
CA PRO A 251 5.92 16.23 15.19
C PRO A 251 6.75 17.45 14.77
N ASP A 252 8.07 17.28 14.62
CA ASP A 252 8.97 18.34 14.15
C ASP A 252 9.04 18.44 12.61
N GLY A 253 8.31 17.59 11.90
CA GLY A 253 8.26 17.56 10.44
C GLY A 253 9.29 16.67 9.79
N ALA A 254 10.22 16.05 10.53
CA ALA A 254 11.08 15.00 9.98
C ALA A 254 10.25 13.75 9.65
N ILE A 255 10.79 12.87 8.82
CA ILE A 255 10.19 11.55 8.57
C ILE A 255 11.08 10.42 9.09
N LEU A 256 10.43 9.39 9.63
CA LEU A 256 11.04 8.11 9.93
C LEU A 256 10.69 7.12 8.83
N VAL A 257 11.64 6.30 8.44
CA VAL A 257 11.48 5.25 7.42
C VAL A 257 11.91 3.93 8.05
N SER A 258 11.02 2.96 8.11
CA SER A 258 11.34 1.62 8.58
C SER A 258 11.95 0.78 7.45
N ASP A 259 12.87 -0.12 7.82
CA ASP A 259 13.59 -1.03 6.94
C ASP A 259 13.65 -2.41 7.59
N ASP A 260 13.01 -3.40 6.99
CA ASP A 260 12.86 -4.75 7.55
C ASP A 260 14.06 -5.67 7.23
N VAL A 261 14.85 -5.33 6.21
CA VAL A 261 16.07 -6.09 5.86
C VAL A 261 17.28 -5.60 6.63
N ALA A 262 17.50 -4.29 6.71
CA ALA A 262 18.56 -3.72 7.50
C ALA A 262 18.26 -3.74 9.02
N GLY A 263 17.01 -3.97 9.42
CA GLY A 263 16.56 -3.90 10.80
C GLY A 263 16.75 -2.50 11.40
N ALA A 264 16.49 -1.47 10.61
CA ALA A 264 16.79 -0.08 10.95
C ALA A 264 15.56 0.82 10.82
N ILE A 265 15.62 1.96 11.50
CA ILE A 265 14.71 3.09 11.28
C ILE A 265 15.59 4.30 10.97
N TYR A 266 15.41 4.83 9.77
CA TYR A 266 16.12 6.04 9.33
C TYR A 266 15.30 7.27 9.68
N ARG A 267 15.98 8.32 10.10
CA ARG A 267 15.38 9.64 10.27
C ARG A 267 15.90 10.57 9.18
N ILE A 268 14.99 11.07 8.35
CA ILE A 268 15.30 12.04 7.31
C ILE A 268 14.82 13.41 7.76
N SER A 269 15.70 14.39 7.74
CA SER A 269 15.41 15.78 8.10
C SER A 269 16.00 16.72 7.05
N TYR A 270 15.38 17.88 6.90
CA TYR A 270 15.86 18.93 6.02
C TYR A 270 16.53 20.02 6.85
N SER A 271 17.69 20.48 6.41
CA SER A 271 18.36 21.67 6.93
C SER A 271 18.71 22.58 5.77
N ASN A 272 18.44 23.88 5.93
CA ASN A 272 18.87 24.92 5.00
C ASN A 272 20.39 25.06 4.96
#